data_872b31a9dae38678d7c941c77c8ec876
#
_entry.id   872b31a9dae38678d7c941c77c8ec876
#
_cell.length_a   1.000
_cell.length_b   1.000
_cell.length_c   1.000
_cell.angle_alpha   90.00
_cell.angle_beta   90.00
_cell.angle_gamma   90.00
#
_symmetry.space_group_name_H-M   'P 1'
#
loop_
_entity.id
_entity.type
_entity.pdbx_description
1 polymer ?
#
loop_
_entity_poly.entity_id
_entity_poly.type
_entity_poly.pdbx_seq_one_letter_code
_entity_poly.pdbx_strand_id
1 'polypeptide(L)'
;MASDKRLPSQQLKSEIIRDIRTALLELGRATKAELNQKLQYSFPTISKFLMQMEEAGEVTIIGLDESSGGRRAIRYAYNPNYRLGMAIFLEKHETNYTIYNCIGEVIKEGNLPSILEEDVSTLVSLIEGEKKANPKIHSVAIGVPGAVNHGKIFLIPGYAKYQNLDLKRCIEDQLSIPTIVENDMNAAVIGYMAQRNLKENISLMYLYLGKNGPGAGIAVNGEIVRGKTFFSGEVQYMPQYDNRNFIEALTGDQGGSSLQPDHKVDAISRLVATMTSILNPHYIIFCEDELAPAMLNQIAERTATYVPKEHLPELAVSDLKRDYLNGLQSLGLGLLVSQQID
;
A
#
# COMPACT_ATOMS: atom_id res chain seq x y z
N MET A 1 7.84 -37.86 -1.44
CA MET A 1 8.48 -37.69 -0.12
C MET A 1 8.48 -36.20 0.17
N ALA A 2 7.49 -35.72 0.91
CA ALA A 2 7.44 -34.34 1.37
C ALA A 2 8.42 -34.19 2.54
N SER A 3 9.44 -33.37 2.40
CA SER A 3 10.38 -33.04 3.47
C SER A 3 9.67 -32.13 4.47
N ASP A 4 9.33 -32.70 5.62
CA ASP A 4 8.86 -31.99 6.81
C ASP A 4 10.00 -31.05 7.32
N LYS A 5 10.11 -29.85 6.76
CA LYS A 5 11.01 -28.80 7.26
C LYS A 5 10.36 -28.19 8.49
N ARG A 6 10.62 -28.78 9.67
CA ARG A 6 10.29 -28.13 10.95
C ARG A 6 11.00 -26.78 11.00
N LEU A 7 10.24 -25.71 11.05
CA LEU A 7 10.75 -24.35 11.21
C LEU A 7 11.59 -24.27 12.49
N PRO A 8 12.69 -23.48 12.51
CA PRO A 8 13.43 -23.20 13.72
C PRO A 8 12.48 -22.68 14.81
N SER A 9 12.70 -23.06 16.07
CA SER A 9 11.79 -22.76 17.19
C SER A 9 11.46 -21.27 17.33
N GLN A 10 12.34 -20.41 16.89
CA GLN A 10 12.19 -18.95 16.93
C GLN A 10 11.27 -18.45 15.81
N GLN A 11 11.36 -19.02 14.61
CA GLN A 11 10.44 -18.69 13.50
C GLN A 11 9.01 -19.12 13.81
N LEU A 12 8.83 -20.32 14.39
CA LEU A 12 7.50 -20.78 14.79
C LEU A 12 6.87 -19.89 15.86
N LYS A 13 7.67 -19.37 16.83
CA LYS A 13 7.16 -18.42 17.83
C LYS A 13 6.67 -17.11 17.18
N SER A 14 7.47 -16.54 16.27
CA SER A 14 7.12 -15.31 15.57
C SER A 14 5.85 -15.48 14.72
N GLU A 15 5.67 -16.65 14.10
CA GLU A 15 4.49 -16.99 13.33
C GLU A 15 3.24 -17.05 14.21
N ILE A 16 3.29 -17.76 15.33
CA ILE A 16 2.17 -17.88 16.28
C ILE A 16 1.76 -16.51 16.82
N ILE A 17 2.72 -15.66 17.19
CA ILE A 17 2.45 -14.31 17.69
C ILE A 17 1.78 -13.46 16.61
N ARG A 18 2.30 -13.48 15.39
CA ARG A 18 1.71 -12.79 14.25
C ARG A 18 0.27 -13.23 14.01
N ASP A 19 0.01 -14.53 14.02
CA ASP A 19 -1.32 -15.08 13.77
C ASP A 19 -2.31 -14.68 14.88
N ILE A 20 -1.88 -14.68 16.15
CA ILE A 20 -2.71 -14.19 17.28
C ILE A 20 -3.01 -12.70 17.11
N ARG A 21 -2.04 -11.86 16.75
CA ARG A 21 -2.23 -10.43 16.45
C ARG A 21 -3.26 -10.23 15.36
N THR A 22 -3.04 -10.88 14.22
CA THR A 22 -3.94 -10.80 13.06
C THR A 22 -5.36 -11.20 13.47
N ALA A 23 -5.53 -12.33 14.17
CA ALA A 23 -6.83 -12.79 14.62
C ALA A 23 -7.52 -11.81 15.58
N LEU A 24 -6.78 -11.21 16.51
CA LEU A 24 -7.33 -10.21 17.43
C LEU A 24 -7.71 -8.91 16.73
N LEU A 25 -6.92 -8.47 15.75
CA LEU A 25 -7.20 -7.28 14.93
C LEU A 25 -8.45 -7.49 14.05
N GLU A 26 -8.58 -8.68 13.44
CA GLU A 26 -9.75 -9.02 12.60
C GLU A 26 -11.04 -9.19 13.42
N LEU A 27 -10.97 -9.84 14.60
CA LEU A 27 -12.13 -10.11 15.44
C LEU A 27 -12.49 -8.92 16.36
N GLY A 28 -11.59 -7.95 16.49
CA GLY A 28 -11.66 -6.85 17.46
C GLY A 28 -11.49 -7.31 18.91
N ARG A 29 -12.05 -8.47 19.25
CA ARG A 29 -11.94 -9.12 20.58
C ARG A 29 -12.17 -10.61 20.46
N ALA A 30 -11.49 -11.41 21.30
CA ALA A 30 -11.63 -12.86 21.28
C ALA A 30 -11.36 -13.49 22.65
N THR A 31 -11.98 -14.64 22.90
CA THR A 31 -11.62 -15.57 23.97
C THR A 31 -10.51 -16.52 23.50
N LYS A 32 -9.86 -17.21 24.44
CA LYS A 32 -8.88 -18.27 24.12
C LYS A 32 -9.47 -19.39 23.26
N ALA A 33 -10.75 -19.71 23.47
CA ALA A 33 -11.44 -20.75 22.73
C ALA A 33 -11.67 -20.33 21.25
N GLU A 34 -12.12 -19.09 21.03
CA GLU A 34 -12.31 -18.54 19.68
C GLU A 34 -10.97 -18.47 18.91
N LEU A 35 -9.89 -18.05 19.56
CA LEU A 35 -8.56 -18.04 18.96
C LEU A 35 -8.06 -19.48 18.64
N ASN A 36 -8.28 -20.44 19.56
CA ASN A 36 -7.94 -21.84 19.30
C ASN A 36 -8.70 -22.40 18.10
N GLN A 37 -10.01 -22.11 18.00
CA GLN A 37 -10.84 -22.55 16.89
C GLN A 37 -10.39 -21.91 15.55
N LYS A 38 -10.07 -20.62 15.56
CA LYS A 38 -9.65 -19.88 14.35
C LYS A 38 -8.26 -20.27 13.87
N LEU A 39 -7.31 -20.38 14.79
CA LEU A 39 -5.89 -20.56 14.48
C LEU A 39 -5.42 -22.03 14.49
N GLN A 40 -6.23 -22.93 15.04
CA GLN A 40 -5.91 -24.37 15.18
C GLN A 40 -4.63 -24.64 16.00
N TYR A 41 -4.15 -23.69 16.83
CA TYR A 41 -3.10 -23.90 17.80
C TYR A 41 -3.66 -24.51 19.09
N SER A 42 -2.84 -25.29 19.82
CA SER A 42 -3.27 -25.89 21.10
C SER A 42 -3.64 -24.81 22.14
N PHE A 43 -4.61 -25.10 22.99
CA PHE A 43 -5.04 -24.21 24.06
C PHE A 43 -3.88 -23.75 24.98
N PRO A 44 -2.94 -24.64 25.39
CA PRO A 44 -1.74 -24.22 26.11
C PRO A 44 -0.87 -23.23 25.35
N THR A 45 -0.71 -23.42 24.03
CA THR A 45 0.04 -22.52 23.14
C THR A 45 -0.57 -21.13 23.13
N ILE A 46 -1.86 -21.03 22.84
CA ILE A 46 -2.60 -19.75 22.87
C ILE A 46 -2.48 -19.09 24.23
N SER A 47 -2.69 -19.86 25.32
CA SER A 47 -2.64 -19.31 26.69
C SER A 47 -1.26 -18.73 27.03
N LYS A 48 -0.19 -19.42 26.63
CA LYS A 48 1.20 -18.98 26.86
C LYS A 48 1.49 -17.65 26.14
N PHE A 49 1.15 -17.54 24.86
CA PHE A 49 1.47 -16.34 24.09
C PHE A 49 0.57 -15.16 24.47
N LEU A 50 -0.73 -15.38 24.75
CA LEU A 50 -1.59 -14.33 25.26
C LEU A 50 -1.11 -13.77 26.61
N MET A 51 -0.60 -14.62 27.49
CA MET A 51 -0.03 -14.16 28.76
C MET A 51 1.21 -13.29 28.54
N GLN A 52 2.12 -13.70 27.64
CA GLN A 52 3.30 -12.89 27.29
C GLN A 52 2.90 -11.53 26.68
N MET A 53 1.91 -11.52 25.77
CA MET A 53 1.39 -10.30 25.15
C MET A 53 0.68 -9.39 26.16
N GLU A 54 0.00 -9.95 27.16
CA GLU A 54 -0.65 -9.21 28.23
C GLU A 54 0.41 -8.58 29.16
N GLU A 55 1.41 -9.34 29.57
CA GLU A 55 2.55 -8.86 30.37
C GLU A 55 3.31 -7.71 29.68
N ALA A 56 3.46 -7.78 28.34
CA ALA A 56 4.04 -6.71 27.53
C ALA A 56 3.09 -5.50 27.33
N GLY A 57 1.82 -5.59 27.71
CA GLY A 57 0.81 -4.56 27.48
C GLY A 57 0.30 -4.48 26.03
N GLU A 58 0.62 -5.49 25.21
CA GLU A 58 0.20 -5.60 23.82
C GLU A 58 -1.27 -6.03 23.70
N VAL A 59 -1.74 -6.83 24.65
CA VAL A 59 -3.12 -7.32 24.74
C VAL A 59 -3.70 -6.91 26.09
N THR A 60 -4.98 -6.55 26.09
CA THR A 60 -5.71 -6.17 27.31
C THR A 60 -6.92 -7.10 27.53
N ILE A 61 -7.23 -7.34 28.79
CA ILE A 61 -8.47 -8.01 29.20
C ILE A 61 -9.59 -6.97 29.20
N ILE A 62 -10.63 -7.19 28.41
CA ILE A 62 -11.76 -6.25 28.26
C ILE A 62 -13.04 -6.73 28.95
N GLY A 63 -13.02 -7.87 29.61
CA GLY A 63 -14.15 -8.38 30.38
C GLY A 63 -14.26 -9.90 30.39
N LEU A 64 -15.39 -10.35 30.87
CA LEU A 64 -15.79 -11.76 30.88
C LEU A 64 -16.99 -11.95 29.97
N ASP A 65 -17.06 -13.09 29.31
CA ASP A 65 -18.21 -13.46 28.48
C ASP A 65 -19.48 -13.62 29.30
N GLU A 66 -20.64 -13.47 28.66
CA GLU A 66 -21.92 -13.80 29.29
C GLU A 66 -21.95 -15.30 29.65
N SER A 67 -22.45 -15.62 30.79
CA SER A 67 -22.46 -17.00 31.30
C SER A 67 -23.54 -17.84 30.59
N SER A 68 -23.11 -18.89 29.89
CA SER A 68 -23.99 -19.95 29.37
C SER A 68 -24.03 -21.19 30.28
N GLY A 69 -23.81 -21.06 31.58
CA GLY A 69 -23.87 -22.14 32.55
C GLY A 69 -22.52 -22.72 33.02
N GLY A 70 -21.37 -22.07 32.60
CA GLY A 70 -20.02 -22.46 32.99
C GLY A 70 -19.19 -21.28 33.54
N ARG A 71 -17.86 -21.52 33.76
CA ARG A 71 -16.92 -20.45 34.14
C ARG A 71 -16.86 -19.45 33.02
N ARG A 72 -17.10 -18.16 33.29
CA ARG A 72 -17.06 -17.08 32.32
C ARG A 72 -15.68 -17.01 31.65
N ALA A 73 -15.66 -17.01 30.31
CA ALA A 73 -14.42 -16.90 29.54
C ALA A 73 -13.90 -15.47 29.55
N ILE A 74 -12.59 -15.31 29.68
CA ILE A 74 -11.92 -14.00 29.60
C ILE A 74 -11.84 -13.60 28.12
N ARG A 75 -12.21 -12.35 27.80
CA ARG A 75 -12.05 -11.73 26.49
C ARG A 75 -10.83 -10.83 26.45
N TYR A 76 -10.08 -10.99 25.39
CA TYR A 76 -8.87 -10.24 25.08
C TYR A 76 -9.12 -9.34 23.87
N ALA A 77 -8.52 -8.14 23.88
CA ALA A 77 -8.44 -7.25 22.73
C ALA A 77 -7.00 -6.80 22.54
N TYR A 78 -6.63 -6.54 21.29
CA TYR A 78 -5.35 -5.93 20.98
C TYR A 78 -5.34 -4.48 21.48
N ASN A 79 -4.23 -4.05 22.06
CA ASN A 79 -4.05 -2.64 22.46
C ASN A 79 -3.67 -1.81 21.23
N PRO A 80 -4.57 -0.98 20.67
CA PRO A 80 -4.30 -0.24 19.44
C PRO A 80 -3.06 0.65 19.53
N ASN A 81 -2.78 1.19 20.72
CA ASN A 81 -1.70 2.13 20.98
C ASN A 81 -0.45 1.47 21.58
N TYR A 82 -0.31 0.16 21.43
CA TYR A 82 0.89 -0.57 21.86
C TYR A 82 2.10 -0.13 21.05
N ARG A 83 1.97 -0.14 19.72
CA ARG A 83 2.94 0.37 18.78
C ARG A 83 2.28 1.30 17.77
N LEU A 84 3.07 2.18 17.16
CA LEU A 84 2.65 3.12 16.13
C LEU A 84 3.43 2.87 14.86
N GLY A 85 2.80 3.14 13.72
CA GLY A 85 3.45 3.23 12.42
C GLY A 85 3.52 4.67 11.94
N MET A 86 4.46 4.94 11.04
CA MET A 86 4.56 6.21 10.33
C MET A 86 4.53 5.93 8.83
N ALA A 87 3.63 6.58 8.09
CA ALA A 87 3.59 6.56 6.63
C ALA A 87 4.04 7.93 6.11
N ILE A 88 4.95 7.94 5.14
CA ILE A 88 5.51 9.16 4.55
C ILE A 88 5.32 9.10 3.04
N PHE A 89 4.65 10.10 2.53
CA PHE A 89 4.34 10.30 1.13
C PHE A 89 5.25 11.38 0.57
N LEU A 90 6.19 11.00 -0.30
CA LEU A 90 7.11 11.93 -0.94
C LEU A 90 6.59 12.30 -2.33
N GLU A 91 6.39 13.60 -2.55
CA GLU A 91 5.94 14.17 -3.80
C GLU A 91 6.77 15.39 -4.22
N LYS A 92 6.61 15.79 -5.48
CA LYS A 92 7.36 16.92 -6.07
C LYS A 92 7.22 18.23 -5.29
N HIS A 93 6.02 18.52 -4.79
CA HIS A 93 5.70 19.82 -4.20
C HIS A 93 5.51 19.77 -2.69
N GLU A 94 5.28 18.59 -2.14
CA GLU A 94 5.00 18.41 -0.73
C GLU A 94 5.52 17.06 -0.23
N THR A 95 5.71 16.98 1.08
CA THR A 95 5.91 15.75 1.82
C THR A 95 4.80 15.68 2.87
N ASN A 96 4.01 14.63 2.81
CA ASN A 96 2.97 14.37 3.80
C ASN A 96 3.33 13.15 4.63
N TYR A 97 2.94 13.16 5.89
CA TYR A 97 3.08 11.98 6.72
C TYR A 97 1.91 11.82 7.67
N THR A 98 1.67 10.59 8.07
CA THR A 98 0.71 10.23 9.12
C THR A 98 1.39 9.32 10.12
N ILE A 99 1.03 9.50 11.41
CA ILE A 99 1.33 8.54 12.47
C ILE A 99 0.02 7.88 12.84
N TYR A 100 0.00 6.57 12.86
CA TYR A 100 -1.20 5.77 13.07
C TYR A 100 -0.94 4.63 14.07
N ASN A 101 -2.01 4.18 14.70
CA ASN A 101 -1.97 3.06 15.63
C ASN A 101 -2.12 1.69 14.93
N CYS A 102 -2.07 0.60 15.69
CA CYS A 102 -2.12 -0.77 15.16
C CYS A 102 -3.43 -1.15 14.45
N ILE A 103 -4.49 -0.35 14.56
CA ILE A 103 -5.76 -0.56 13.84
C ILE A 103 -5.95 0.44 12.69
N GLY A 104 -4.90 1.23 12.39
CA GLY A 104 -4.91 2.19 11.27
C GLY A 104 -5.56 3.54 11.59
N GLU A 105 -5.94 3.82 12.85
CA GLU A 105 -6.45 5.15 13.23
C GLU A 105 -5.29 6.15 13.23
N VAL A 106 -5.48 7.26 12.50
CA VAL A 106 -4.51 8.34 12.41
C VAL A 106 -4.50 9.14 13.71
N ILE A 107 -3.33 9.25 14.33
CA ILE A 107 -3.10 9.99 15.59
C ILE A 107 -2.54 11.37 15.31
N LYS A 108 -1.70 11.49 14.27
CA LYS A 108 -1.07 12.74 13.87
C LYS A 108 -0.90 12.77 12.35
N GLU A 109 -1.09 13.95 11.79
CA GLU A 109 -0.78 14.26 10.40
C GLU A 109 0.20 15.43 10.35
N GLY A 110 1.04 15.44 9.32
CA GLY A 110 1.93 16.56 9.02
C GLY A 110 2.11 16.75 7.53
N ASN A 111 2.27 18.01 7.16
CA ASN A 111 2.57 18.43 5.80
C ASN A 111 3.74 19.41 5.85
N LEU A 112 4.70 19.24 4.94
CA LEU A 112 5.86 20.10 4.79
C LEU A 112 6.23 20.24 3.31
N PRO A 113 7.03 21.25 2.92
CA PRO A 113 7.54 21.33 1.57
C PRO A 113 8.25 20.05 1.14
N SER A 114 8.28 19.79 -0.16
CA SER A 114 8.96 18.59 -0.69
C SER A 114 10.41 18.51 -0.22
N ILE A 115 10.78 17.33 0.27
CA ILE A 115 12.16 17.02 0.67
C ILE A 115 12.91 16.18 -0.38
N LEU A 116 12.29 15.91 -1.55
CA LEU A 116 12.93 15.14 -2.61
C LEU A 116 14.14 15.83 -3.26
N GLU A 117 14.20 17.16 -3.21
CA GLU A 117 15.34 17.95 -3.67
C GLU A 117 16.43 18.10 -2.59
N GLU A 118 16.06 17.81 -1.34
CA GLU A 118 16.95 17.89 -0.19
C GLU A 118 17.85 16.63 -0.10
N ASP A 119 18.78 16.65 0.84
CA ASP A 119 19.56 15.47 1.19
C ASP A 119 18.71 14.46 1.97
N VAL A 120 19.01 13.18 1.85
CA VAL A 120 18.28 12.11 2.56
C VAL A 120 18.33 12.29 4.08
N SER A 121 19.34 12.99 4.60
CA SER A 121 19.44 13.34 6.02
C SER A 121 18.25 14.18 6.52
N THR A 122 17.61 14.96 5.65
CA THR A 122 16.38 15.70 5.99
C THR A 122 15.23 14.73 6.30
N LEU A 123 15.06 13.67 5.49
CA LEU A 123 14.08 12.63 5.74
C LEU A 123 14.38 11.85 7.03
N VAL A 124 15.65 11.49 7.24
CA VAL A 124 16.11 10.83 8.48
C VAL A 124 15.79 11.70 9.70
N SER A 125 16.09 13.00 9.63
CA SER A 125 15.82 13.96 10.73
C SER A 125 14.33 14.11 11.03
N LEU A 126 13.48 14.09 10.00
CA LEU A 126 12.01 14.09 10.17
C LEU A 126 11.57 12.86 10.96
N ILE A 127 11.99 11.67 10.54
CA ILE A 127 11.60 10.40 11.19
C ILE A 127 12.14 10.35 12.62
N GLU A 128 13.40 10.75 12.83
CA GLU A 128 14.02 10.79 14.16
C GLU A 128 13.30 11.75 15.10
N GLY A 129 12.93 12.95 14.61
CA GLY A 129 12.17 13.94 15.37
C GLY A 129 10.80 13.41 15.81
N GLU A 130 10.08 12.77 14.88
CA GLU A 130 8.78 12.16 15.20
C GLU A 130 8.92 10.96 16.13
N LYS A 131 9.95 10.12 15.98
CA LYS A 131 10.24 9.02 16.91
C LYS A 131 10.58 9.50 18.31
N LYS A 132 11.32 10.59 18.45
CA LYS A 132 11.62 11.23 19.77
C LYS A 132 10.34 11.74 20.44
N ALA A 133 9.43 12.34 19.67
CA ALA A 133 8.13 12.81 20.17
C ALA A 133 7.16 11.64 20.49
N ASN A 134 7.25 10.56 19.71
CA ASN A 134 6.39 9.38 19.80
C ASN A 134 7.26 8.10 19.83
N PRO A 135 7.83 7.73 21.00
CA PRO A 135 8.78 6.58 21.09
C PRO A 135 8.18 5.23 20.68
N LYS A 136 6.86 5.16 20.60
CA LYS A 136 6.13 3.96 20.16
C LYS A 136 6.12 3.76 18.64
N ILE A 137 6.76 4.63 17.84
CA ILE A 137 6.92 4.40 16.39
C ILE A 137 7.88 3.24 16.17
N HIS A 138 7.35 2.14 15.63
CA HIS A 138 8.05 0.87 15.42
C HIS A 138 8.06 0.43 13.94
N SER A 139 7.42 1.15 13.04
CA SER A 139 7.51 0.91 11.59
C SER A 139 7.44 2.22 10.81
N VAL A 140 8.11 2.25 9.67
CA VAL A 140 8.04 3.35 8.72
C VAL A 140 7.73 2.80 7.32
N ALA A 141 6.73 3.36 6.67
CA ALA A 141 6.43 3.09 5.26
C ALA A 141 6.64 4.38 4.46
N ILE A 142 7.48 4.32 3.42
CA ILE A 142 7.86 5.47 2.62
C ILE A 142 7.45 5.22 1.18
N GLY A 143 6.66 6.12 0.62
CA GLY A 143 6.30 6.11 -0.79
C GLY A 143 7.13 7.11 -1.59
N VAL A 144 7.58 6.71 -2.77
CA VAL A 144 8.42 7.53 -3.65
C VAL A 144 7.89 7.53 -5.09
N PRO A 145 7.99 8.66 -5.82
CA PRO A 145 7.58 8.74 -7.23
C PRO A 145 8.66 8.15 -8.13
N GLY A 146 8.91 6.84 -7.99
CA GLY A 146 9.97 6.16 -8.71
C GLY A 146 9.95 4.65 -8.55
N ALA A 147 10.76 3.95 -9.33
CA ALA A 147 10.82 2.51 -9.32
C ALA A 147 11.68 1.99 -8.16
N VAL A 148 11.11 1.07 -7.37
CA VAL A 148 11.71 0.53 -6.14
C VAL A 148 11.87 -0.98 -6.24
N ASN A 149 13.05 -1.46 -5.87
CA ASN A 149 13.37 -2.88 -5.75
C ASN A 149 13.83 -3.21 -4.33
N HIS A 150 13.00 -3.88 -3.55
CA HIS A 150 13.29 -4.28 -2.16
C HIS A 150 13.81 -3.13 -1.27
N GLY A 151 13.26 -1.93 -1.45
CA GLY A 151 13.63 -0.75 -0.67
C GLY A 151 14.75 0.10 -1.28
N LYS A 152 15.37 -0.37 -2.38
CA LYS A 152 16.33 0.42 -3.16
C LYS A 152 15.61 1.14 -4.31
N ILE A 153 15.75 2.45 -4.36
CA ILE A 153 15.27 3.30 -5.45
C ILE A 153 16.29 3.22 -6.58
N PHE A 154 15.95 2.60 -7.70
CA PHE A 154 16.89 2.47 -8.82
C PHE A 154 16.58 3.41 -9.99
N LEU A 155 15.38 3.96 -10.04
CA LEU A 155 14.97 4.98 -11.01
C LEU A 155 14.01 5.97 -10.35
N ILE A 156 14.38 7.23 -10.32
CA ILE A 156 13.56 8.34 -9.84
C ILE A 156 13.88 9.59 -10.66
N PRO A 157 13.12 9.85 -11.75
CA PRO A 157 13.39 10.97 -12.64
C PRO A 157 13.36 12.32 -11.91
N GLY A 158 14.38 13.13 -12.12
CA GLY A 158 14.47 14.48 -11.54
C GLY A 158 15.10 14.58 -10.15
N TYR A 159 15.35 13.47 -9.45
CA TYR A 159 15.84 13.48 -8.06
C TYR A 159 17.15 12.70 -7.89
N ALA A 160 18.25 13.28 -8.37
CA ALA A 160 19.56 12.62 -8.43
C ALA A 160 20.08 12.11 -7.07
N LYS A 161 19.73 12.77 -5.96
CA LYS A 161 20.17 12.40 -4.61
C LYS A 161 19.52 11.08 -4.12
N TYR A 162 18.36 10.74 -4.66
CA TYR A 162 17.65 9.49 -4.35
C TYR A 162 17.93 8.39 -5.38
N GLN A 163 18.56 8.72 -6.50
CA GLN A 163 18.88 7.76 -7.55
C GLN A 163 19.86 6.69 -7.06
N ASN A 164 19.55 5.42 -7.24
CA ASN A 164 20.32 4.26 -6.80
C ASN A 164 20.51 4.14 -5.27
N LEU A 165 19.74 4.88 -4.47
CA LEU A 165 19.79 4.86 -3.02
C LEU A 165 19.05 3.63 -2.46
N ASP A 166 19.69 2.87 -1.59
CA ASP A 166 19.03 1.89 -0.73
C ASP A 166 18.41 2.64 0.47
N LEU A 167 17.25 3.24 0.23
CA LEU A 167 16.58 4.09 1.22
C LEU A 167 16.15 3.28 2.44
N LYS A 168 15.64 2.05 2.24
CA LYS A 168 15.28 1.16 3.32
C LYS A 168 16.44 0.95 4.27
N ARG A 169 17.57 0.50 3.75
CA ARG A 169 18.77 0.25 4.55
C ARG A 169 19.29 1.52 5.21
N CYS A 170 19.27 2.64 4.50
CA CYS A 170 19.68 3.93 5.04
C CYS A 170 18.90 4.31 6.32
N ILE A 171 17.58 4.11 6.33
CA ILE A 171 16.73 4.39 7.50
C ILE A 171 16.93 3.33 8.59
N GLU A 172 16.95 2.04 8.24
CA GLU A 172 17.10 0.95 9.21
C GLU A 172 18.44 1.00 9.94
N ASP A 173 19.55 1.27 9.23
CA ASP A 173 20.89 1.36 9.82
C ASP A 173 21.03 2.56 10.78
N GLN A 174 20.36 3.69 10.49
CA GLN A 174 20.48 4.91 11.32
C GLN A 174 19.48 4.95 12.49
N LEU A 175 18.27 4.46 12.30
CA LEU A 175 17.19 4.64 13.26
C LEU A 175 16.74 3.35 13.93
N SER A 176 17.22 2.18 13.46
CA SER A 176 16.82 0.86 13.93
C SER A 176 15.28 0.69 13.94
N ILE A 177 14.62 1.16 12.86
CA ILE A 177 13.18 1.02 12.68
C ILE A 177 12.93 0.21 11.40
N PRO A 178 12.20 -0.91 11.45
CA PRO A 178 11.77 -1.64 10.26
C PRO A 178 11.10 -0.72 9.26
N THR A 179 11.61 -0.72 8.03
CA THR A 179 11.21 0.23 6.98
C THR A 179 10.79 -0.51 5.72
N ILE A 180 9.71 -0.06 5.10
CA ILE A 180 9.33 -0.45 3.74
C ILE A 180 9.34 0.80 2.85
N VAL A 181 9.86 0.64 1.63
CA VAL A 181 9.81 1.68 0.59
C VAL A 181 9.06 1.11 -0.60
N GLU A 182 8.08 1.82 -1.09
CA GLU A 182 7.24 1.38 -2.21
C GLU A 182 7.09 2.51 -3.24
N ASN A 183 6.85 2.12 -4.49
CA ASN A 183 6.45 3.05 -5.55
C ASN A 183 5.06 3.66 -5.23
N ASP A 184 4.87 4.92 -5.59
CA ASP A 184 3.65 5.69 -5.38
C ASP A 184 2.39 5.01 -5.93
N MET A 185 2.41 4.60 -7.20
CA MET A 185 1.25 4.00 -7.85
C MET A 185 0.94 2.59 -7.32
N ASN A 186 1.96 1.81 -6.96
CA ASN A 186 1.76 0.53 -6.29
C ASN A 186 1.10 0.72 -4.92
N ALA A 187 1.56 1.71 -4.14
CA ALA A 187 0.96 2.03 -2.85
C ALA A 187 -0.50 2.50 -3.02
N ALA A 188 -0.80 3.32 -4.05
CA ALA A 188 -2.17 3.74 -4.35
C ALA A 188 -3.09 2.54 -4.65
N VAL A 189 -2.62 1.57 -5.43
CA VAL A 189 -3.35 0.31 -5.69
C VAL A 189 -3.65 -0.45 -4.39
N ILE A 190 -2.63 -0.63 -3.54
CA ILE A 190 -2.77 -1.32 -2.24
C ILE A 190 -3.82 -0.61 -1.38
N GLY A 191 -3.77 0.72 -1.30
CA GLY A 191 -4.71 1.51 -0.51
C GLY A 191 -6.13 1.48 -1.07
N TYR A 192 -6.28 1.57 -2.38
CA TYR A 192 -7.58 1.44 -3.04
C TYR A 192 -8.25 0.10 -2.74
N MET A 193 -7.48 -1.00 -2.83
CA MET A 193 -7.98 -2.34 -2.51
C MET A 193 -8.32 -2.50 -1.04
N ALA A 194 -7.45 -2.01 -0.14
CA ALA A 194 -7.62 -2.13 1.31
C ALA A 194 -8.88 -1.40 1.81
N GLN A 195 -9.10 -0.14 1.36
CA GLN A 195 -10.27 0.64 1.78
C GLN A 195 -11.61 0.02 1.36
N ARG A 196 -11.63 -0.65 0.23
CA ARG A 196 -12.85 -1.24 -0.34
C ARG A 196 -13.02 -2.70 0.01
N ASN A 197 -12.12 -3.26 0.82
CA ASN A 197 -12.08 -4.70 1.16
C ASN A 197 -12.21 -5.57 -0.09
N LEU A 198 -11.53 -5.20 -1.17
CA LEU A 198 -11.57 -5.96 -2.41
C LEU A 198 -10.97 -7.34 -2.19
N LYS A 199 -11.67 -8.36 -2.71
CA LYS A 199 -11.29 -9.76 -2.54
C LYS A 199 -10.00 -10.09 -3.30
N GLU A 200 -9.33 -11.17 -2.89
CA GLU A 200 -8.05 -11.64 -3.44
C GLU A 200 -8.02 -11.88 -4.95
N ASN A 201 -9.16 -12.02 -5.62
CA ASN A 201 -9.24 -12.32 -7.07
C ASN A 201 -9.50 -11.09 -7.94
N ILE A 202 -9.32 -9.88 -7.41
CA ILE A 202 -9.54 -8.65 -8.19
C ILE A 202 -8.28 -8.26 -8.94
N SER A 203 -8.44 -8.00 -10.24
CA SER A 203 -7.42 -7.38 -11.08
C SER A 203 -7.83 -5.95 -11.39
N LEU A 204 -6.92 -5.01 -11.23
CA LEU A 204 -7.16 -3.60 -11.47
C LEU A 204 -5.93 -2.85 -11.93
N MET A 205 -6.14 -1.70 -12.53
CA MET A 205 -5.11 -0.73 -12.86
C MET A 205 -5.50 0.63 -12.28
N TYR A 206 -4.57 1.28 -11.58
CA TYR A 206 -4.69 2.65 -11.13
C TYR A 206 -3.82 3.53 -12.02
N LEU A 207 -4.41 4.48 -12.72
CA LEU A 207 -3.74 5.30 -13.74
C LEU A 207 -3.61 6.75 -13.26
N TYR A 208 -2.40 7.24 -13.28
CA TYR A 208 -2.03 8.64 -13.07
C TYR A 208 -1.59 9.25 -14.41
N LEU A 209 -2.17 10.38 -14.79
CA LEU A 209 -1.86 11.08 -16.04
C LEU A 209 -0.95 12.31 -15.83
N GLY A 210 -0.53 12.54 -14.59
CA GLY A 210 0.00 13.76 -14.05
C GLY A 210 1.21 14.39 -14.73
N LYS A 211 1.64 15.52 -14.18
CA LYS A 211 2.62 16.44 -14.77
C LYS A 211 4.03 15.90 -14.92
N ASN A 212 4.37 14.81 -14.22
CA ASN A 212 5.68 14.17 -14.30
C ASN A 212 5.72 13.01 -15.30
N GLY A 213 4.69 12.86 -16.09
CA GLY A 213 4.46 11.75 -17.01
C GLY A 213 3.44 10.74 -16.43
N PRO A 214 2.70 10.07 -17.32
CA PRO A 214 1.73 9.07 -16.92
C PRO A 214 2.40 7.82 -16.37
N GLY A 215 1.87 7.34 -15.25
CA GLY A 215 2.27 6.10 -14.57
C GLY A 215 1.06 5.29 -14.16
N ALA A 216 1.25 4.02 -13.86
CA ALA A 216 0.19 3.16 -13.37
C ALA A 216 0.67 2.15 -12.32
N GLY A 217 -0.17 1.88 -11.34
CA GLY A 217 -0.08 0.68 -10.51
C GLY A 217 -0.99 -0.41 -11.07
N ILE A 218 -0.54 -1.65 -11.05
CA ILE A 218 -1.28 -2.78 -11.59
C ILE A 218 -1.34 -3.88 -10.54
N ALA A 219 -2.54 -4.41 -10.30
CA ALA A 219 -2.73 -5.64 -9.55
C ALA A 219 -3.42 -6.70 -10.42
N VAL A 220 -2.97 -7.94 -10.32
CA VAL A 220 -3.58 -9.11 -10.95
C VAL A 220 -3.88 -10.14 -9.86
N ASN A 221 -5.14 -10.54 -9.74
CA ASN A 221 -5.61 -11.44 -8.69
C ASN A 221 -5.20 -10.99 -7.27
N GLY A 222 -5.28 -9.68 -7.01
CA GLY A 222 -4.92 -9.09 -5.72
C GLY A 222 -3.41 -8.82 -5.50
N GLU A 223 -2.55 -9.30 -6.39
CA GLU A 223 -1.09 -9.17 -6.27
C GLU A 223 -0.53 -8.04 -7.14
N ILE A 224 0.33 -7.21 -6.58
CA ILE A 224 0.99 -6.10 -7.31
C ILE A 224 1.96 -6.62 -8.36
N VAL A 225 1.76 -6.20 -9.59
CA VAL A 225 2.62 -6.56 -10.73
C VAL A 225 3.80 -5.58 -10.84
N ARG A 226 4.99 -6.03 -10.43
CA ARG A 226 6.23 -5.21 -10.51
C ARG A 226 7.04 -5.48 -11.78
N GLY A 227 6.86 -6.67 -12.40
CA GLY A 227 7.64 -7.11 -13.55
C GLY A 227 9.08 -7.49 -13.19
N LYS A 228 9.82 -8.01 -14.18
CA LYS A 228 11.19 -8.50 -13.98
C LYS A 228 12.19 -7.40 -13.58
N THR A 229 12.00 -6.20 -14.13
CA THR A 229 12.90 -5.05 -13.95
C THR A 229 12.22 -3.91 -13.20
N PHE A 230 11.08 -4.16 -12.56
CA PHE A 230 10.25 -3.16 -11.86
C PHE A 230 9.78 -2.02 -12.79
N PHE A 231 9.60 -2.33 -14.07
CA PHE A 231 9.17 -1.40 -15.12
C PHE A 231 7.66 -1.52 -15.43
N SER A 232 6.96 -2.42 -14.74
CA SER A 232 5.51 -2.56 -14.89
C SER A 232 4.81 -1.29 -14.44
N GLY A 233 3.88 -0.80 -15.24
CA GLY A 233 3.17 0.44 -14.96
C GLY A 233 3.75 1.71 -15.60
N GLU A 234 4.92 1.63 -16.26
CA GLU A 234 5.52 2.74 -17.01
C GLU A 234 4.79 2.96 -18.35
N VAL A 235 3.48 3.24 -18.25
CA VAL A 235 2.57 3.35 -19.40
C VAL A 235 2.91 4.50 -20.33
N GLN A 236 3.69 5.48 -19.88
CA GLN A 236 4.16 6.59 -20.71
C GLN A 236 4.88 6.13 -21.99
N TYR A 237 5.57 4.98 -21.93
CA TYR A 237 6.29 4.39 -23.03
C TYR A 237 5.45 3.49 -23.94
N MET A 238 4.17 3.27 -23.61
CA MET A 238 3.30 2.41 -24.40
C MET A 238 3.12 2.97 -25.82
N PRO A 239 3.44 2.20 -26.89
CA PRO A 239 3.22 2.64 -28.25
C PRO A 239 1.76 2.99 -28.53
N GLN A 240 1.54 4.08 -29.20
CA GLN A 240 0.26 4.55 -29.68
C GLN A 240 0.20 4.51 -31.23
N TYR A 241 -0.22 5.55 -31.86
CA TYR A 241 -0.31 5.70 -33.33
C TYR A 241 0.75 6.69 -33.82
N ASP A 242 1.04 6.65 -35.12
CA ASP A 242 1.98 7.55 -35.81
C ASP A 242 3.39 7.58 -35.16
N ASN A 243 3.89 6.43 -34.71
CA ASN A 243 5.17 6.27 -34.00
C ASN A 243 5.26 7.01 -32.65
N ARG A 244 4.15 7.52 -32.11
CA ARG A 244 4.09 8.15 -30.80
C ARG A 244 3.93 7.11 -29.69
N ASN A 245 4.48 7.44 -28.52
CA ASN A 245 4.16 6.75 -27.28
C ASN A 245 2.97 7.43 -26.57
N PHE A 246 2.55 6.90 -25.44
CA PHE A 246 1.36 7.38 -24.73
C PHE A 246 1.51 8.83 -24.23
N ILE A 247 2.67 9.20 -23.65
CA ILE A 247 2.90 10.58 -23.20
C ILE A 247 2.87 11.57 -24.38
N GLU A 248 3.48 11.23 -25.51
CA GLU A 248 3.47 12.07 -26.72
C GLU A 248 2.05 12.19 -27.30
N ALA A 249 1.27 11.12 -27.24
CA ALA A 249 -0.14 11.16 -27.66
C ALA A 249 -1.01 11.99 -26.71
N LEU A 250 -0.68 12.06 -25.41
CA LEU A 250 -1.38 12.90 -24.43
C LEU A 250 -1.01 14.39 -24.53
N THR A 251 0.25 14.72 -24.86
CA THR A 251 0.76 16.09 -24.81
C THR A 251 0.79 16.82 -26.15
N GLY A 252 0.70 16.06 -27.27
CA GLY A 252 0.83 16.62 -28.62
C GLY A 252 2.27 16.92 -29.04
N ASP A 253 2.49 17.17 -30.33
CA ASP A 253 3.83 17.29 -30.95
C ASP A 253 4.63 18.54 -30.52
N GLN A 254 4.03 19.46 -29.78
CA GLN A 254 4.66 20.70 -29.32
C GLN A 254 4.19 20.94 -27.87
N GLY A 255 5.00 20.75 -26.90
CA GLY A 255 4.71 20.87 -25.45
C GLY A 255 4.10 22.21 -24.99
N GLY A 256 2.96 22.60 -25.50
CA GLY A 256 2.38 23.88 -25.15
C GLY A 256 1.00 24.25 -25.72
N SER A 257 0.36 23.44 -26.50
CA SER A 257 -1.03 23.72 -26.91
C SER A 257 -1.94 22.61 -26.39
N SER A 258 -2.99 23.01 -25.65
CA SER A 258 -4.04 22.10 -25.20
C SER A 258 -4.53 21.25 -26.38
N LEU A 259 -4.25 19.96 -26.34
CA LEU A 259 -4.85 19.02 -27.29
C LEU A 259 -6.37 19.19 -27.29
N GLN A 260 -6.99 19.09 -28.46
CA GLN A 260 -8.43 18.94 -28.55
C GLN A 260 -8.85 17.82 -27.60
N PRO A 261 -9.90 17.98 -26.79
CA PRO A 261 -10.37 16.99 -25.84
C PRO A 261 -10.48 15.56 -26.44
N ASP A 262 -10.85 15.47 -27.73
CA ASP A 262 -11.00 14.22 -28.46
C ASP A 262 -9.69 13.43 -28.58
N HIS A 263 -8.53 14.09 -28.71
CA HIS A 263 -7.23 13.40 -28.78
C HIS A 263 -6.84 12.80 -27.43
N LYS A 264 -7.08 13.51 -26.35
CA LYS A 264 -6.82 12.98 -24.99
C LYS A 264 -7.71 11.77 -24.72
N VAL A 265 -9.00 11.86 -25.04
CA VAL A 265 -9.94 10.73 -24.91
C VAL A 265 -9.48 9.54 -25.76
N ASP A 266 -9.07 9.75 -27.02
CA ASP A 266 -8.64 8.66 -27.89
C ASP A 266 -7.36 7.97 -27.36
N ALA A 267 -6.37 8.74 -26.94
CA ALA A 267 -5.11 8.16 -26.40
C ALA A 267 -5.39 7.33 -25.14
N ILE A 268 -6.22 7.83 -24.21
CA ILE A 268 -6.60 7.08 -23.00
C ILE A 268 -7.41 5.84 -23.38
N SER A 269 -8.35 5.94 -24.32
CA SER A 269 -9.19 4.81 -24.75
C SER A 269 -8.36 3.69 -25.39
N ARG A 270 -7.31 4.01 -26.13
CA ARG A 270 -6.37 3.03 -26.65
C ARG A 270 -5.58 2.32 -25.55
N LEU A 271 -5.16 3.06 -24.52
CA LEU A 271 -4.52 2.45 -23.33
C LEU A 271 -5.51 1.51 -22.63
N VAL A 272 -6.74 1.95 -22.36
CA VAL A 272 -7.79 1.13 -21.73
C VAL A 272 -8.07 -0.12 -22.56
N ALA A 273 -8.22 0.01 -23.90
CA ALA A 273 -8.43 -1.13 -24.78
C ALA A 273 -7.27 -2.13 -24.76
N THR A 274 -6.03 -1.63 -24.76
CA THR A 274 -4.82 -2.45 -24.67
C THR A 274 -4.79 -3.22 -23.36
N MET A 275 -5.04 -2.54 -22.23
CA MET A 275 -5.06 -3.18 -20.91
C MET A 275 -6.21 -4.15 -20.75
N THR A 276 -7.37 -3.85 -21.34
CA THR A 276 -8.49 -4.80 -21.40
C THR A 276 -8.10 -6.08 -22.15
N SER A 277 -7.45 -5.94 -23.29
CA SER A 277 -7.05 -7.09 -24.11
C SER A 277 -5.93 -7.94 -23.50
N ILE A 278 -5.06 -7.36 -22.65
CA ILE A 278 -3.91 -8.06 -22.05
C ILE A 278 -4.24 -8.60 -20.66
N LEU A 279 -4.88 -7.80 -19.80
CA LEU A 279 -5.09 -8.10 -18.39
C LEU A 279 -6.54 -8.45 -18.06
N ASN A 280 -7.49 -7.99 -18.89
CA ASN A 280 -8.93 -8.06 -18.63
C ASN A 280 -9.27 -7.68 -17.17
N PRO A 281 -8.92 -6.46 -16.71
CA PRO A 281 -9.07 -6.06 -15.33
C PRO A 281 -10.54 -5.82 -14.99
N HIS A 282 -10.90 -5.93 -13.70
CA HIS A 282 -12.23 -5.58 -13.20
C HIS A 282 -12.42 -4.06 -13.19
N TYR A 283 -11.35 -3.31 -12.83
CA TYR A 283 -11.40 -1.86 -12.67
C TYR A 283 -10.20 -1.19 -13.35
N ILE A 284 -10.45 -0.02 -13.96
CA ILE A 284 -9.42 0.98 -14.25
C ILE A 284 -9.80 2.26 -13.52
N ILE A 285 -8.93 2.67 -12.59
CA ILE A 285 -9.14 3.80 -11.69
C ILE A 285 -8.31 4.98 -12.19
N PHE A 286 -8.89 6.14 -12.24
CA PHE A 286 -8.24 7.40 -12.58
C PHE A 286 -8.18 8.31 -11.36
N CYS A 287 -7.22 9.24 -11.33
CA CYS A 287 -7.17 10.26 -10.30
C CYS A 287 -8.32 11.26 -10.50
N GLU A 288 -9.08 11.55 -9.44
CA GLU A 288 -10.28 12.43 -9.53
C GLU A 288 -9.93 13.86 -9.96
N ASP A 289 -8.72 14.35 -9.65
CA ASP A 289 -8.23 15.67 -10.02
C ASP A 289 -7.87 15.79 -11.52
N GLU A 290 -7.77 14.68 -12.25
CA GLU A 290 -7.25 14.65 -13.63
C GLU A 290 -8.33 14.48 -14.68
N LEU A 291 -9.46 13.89 -14.30
CA LEU A 291 -10.56 13.57 -15.21
C LEU A 291 -11.91 13.97 -14.64
N ALA A 292 -12.64 14.81 -15.39
CA ALA A 292 -14.03 15.07 -15.08
C ALA A 292 -14.89 13.79 -15.27
N PRO A 293 -15.91 13.55 -14.42
CA PRO A 293 -16.77 12.35 -14.54
C PRO A 293 -17.39 12.15 -15.93
N ALA A 294 -17.72 13.25 -16.65
CA ALA A 294 -18.24 13.18 -18.01
C ALA A 294 -17.25 12.55 -19.02
N MET A 295 -15.94 12.68 -18.78
CA MET A 295 -14.90 12.12 -19.64
C MET A 295 -14.80 10.60 -19.52
N LEU A 296 -15.16 10.01 -18.38
CA LEU A 296 -15.19 8.55 -18.23
C LEU A 296 -16.14 7.88 -19.21
N ASN A 297 -17.34 8.48 -19.43
CA ASN A 297 -18.30 7.96 -20.40
C ASN A 297 -17.74 8.05 -21.83
N GLN A 298 -17.10 9.16 -22.18
CA GLN A 298 -16.46 9.32 -23.51
C GLN A 298 -15.34 8.31 -23.72
N ILE A 299 -14.50 8.06 -22.69
CA ILE A 299 -13.47 7.04 -22.73
C ILE A 299 -14.08 5.65 -22.91
N ALA A 300 -15.13 5.30 -22.16
CA ALA A 300 -15.82 4.02 -22.30
C ALA A 300 -16.41 3.81 -23.70
N GLU A 301 -17.15 4.81 -24.21
CA GLU A 301 -17.73 4.77 -25.56
C GLU A 301 -16.65 4.64 -26.64
N ARG A 302 -15.57 5.40 -26.52
CA ARG A 302 -14.46 5.34 -27.47
C ARG A 302 -13.70 4.02 -27.37
N THR A 303 -13.49 3.48 -26.16
CA THR A 303 -12.84 2.17 -25.95
C THR A 303 -13.65 1.05 -26.60
N ALA A 304 -14.98 1.12 -26.54
CA ALA A 304 -15.89 0.16 -27.17
C ALA A 304 -15.77 0.10 -28.70
N THR A 305 -15.07 1.07 -29.33
CA THR A 305 -14.75 0.97 -30.76
C THR A 305 -13.53 0.11 -31.06
N TYR A 306 -12.72 -0.22 -30.04
CA TYR A 306 -11.50 -1.02 -30.14
C TYR A 306 -11.66 -2.45 -29.62
N VAL A 307 -12.50 -2.62 -28.56
CA VAL A 307 -12.74 -3.93 -27.94
C VAL A 307 -14.24 -4.15 -27.73
N PRO A 308 -14.74 -5.42 -27.68
CA PRO A 308 -16.14 -5.69 -27.46
C PRO A 308 -16.62 -5.10 -26.12
N LYS A 309 -17.79 -4.49 -26.11
CA LYS A 309 -18.32 -3.70 -24.98
C LYS A 309 -18.49 -4.53 -23.69
N GLU A 310 -18.81 -5.80 -23.84
CA GLU A 310 -18.98 -6.76 -22.72
C GLU A 310 -17.70 -7.07 -21.96
N HIS A 311 -16.54 -6.72 -22.49
CA HIS A 311 -15.23 -6.91 -21.84
C HIS A 311 -14.64 -5.65 -21.24
N LEU A 312 -15.34 -4.52 -21.32
CA LEU A 312 -14.85 -3.26 -20.74
C LEU A 312 -14.78 -3.37 -19.21
N PRO A 313 -13.67 -2.90 -18.60
CA PRO A 313 -13.60 -2.75 -17.15
C PRO A 313 -14.55 -1.68 -16.65
N GLU A 314 -14.89 -1.72 -15.38
CA GLU A 314 -15.51 -0.58 -14.73
C GLU A 314 -14.49 0.56 -14.62
N LEU A 315 -14.86 1.74 -15.15
CA LEU A 315 -14.03 2.95 -15.05
C LEU A 315 -14.47 3.75 -13.83
N ALA A 316 -13.53 4.04 -12.94
CA ALA A 316 -13.78 4.75 -11.68
C ALA A 316 -12.79 5.91 -11.50
N VAL A 317 -13.14 6.84 -10.62
CA VAL A 317 -12.20 7.86 -10.11
C VAL A 317 -11.96 7.66 -8.63
N SER A 318 -10.79 8.05 -8.14
CA SER A 318 -10.46 8.01 -6.70
C SER A 318 -9.46 9.11 -6.34
N ASP A 319 -9.45 9.49 -5.06
CA ASP A 319 -8.47 10.41 -4.47
C ASP A 319 -7.12 9.69 -4.33
N LEU A 320 -6.17 10.03 -5.21
CA LEU A 320 -4.84 9.44 -5.24
C LEU A 320 -4.09 9.63 -3.91
N LYS A 321 -4.12 10.82 -3.33
CA LYS A 321 -3.39 11.13 -2.10
C LYS A 321 -3.87 10.26 -0.94
N ARG A 322 -5.18 10.14 -0.80
CA ARG A 322 -5.80 9.28 0.21
C ARG A 322 -5.47 7.81 0.00
N ASP A 323 -5.64 7.31 -1.23
CA ASP A 323 -5.36 5.91 -1.55
C ASP A 323 -3.87 5.58 -1.34
N TYR A 324 -2.98 6.48 -1.73
CA TYR A 324 -1.53 6.33 -1.53
C TYR A 324 -1.17 6.24 -0.05
N LEU A 325 -1.62 7.20 0.78
CA LEU A 325 -1.37 7.17 2.23
C LEU A 325 -1.92 5.90 2.89
N ASN A 326 -3.12 5.48 2.53
CA ASN A 326 -3.72 4.25 3.05
C ASN A 326 -2.95 3.00 2.61
N GLY A 327 -2.39 3.00 1.42
CA GLY A 327 -1.52 1.91 0.96
C GLY A 327 -0.24 1.82 1.78
N LEU A 328 0.40 2.95 2.05
CA LEU A 328 1.57 3.00 2.93
C LEU A 328 1.24 2.59 4.36
N GLN A 329 0.08 3.01 4.90
CA GLN A 329 -0.40 2.55 6.20
C GLN A 329 -0.59 1.03 6.22
N SER A 330 -1.22 0.46 5.21
CA SER A 330 -1.43 -0.99 5.10
C SER A 330 -0.09 -1.75 5.09
N LEU A 331 0.90 -1.27 4.34
CA LEU A 331 2.24 -1.82 4.32
C LEU A 331 2.94 -1.73 5.68
N GLY A 332 2.85 -0.58 6.33
CA GLY A 332 3.44 -0.34 7.65
C GLY A 332 2.75 -1.14 8.76
N LEU A 333 1.43 -1.34 8.70
CA LEU A 333 0.70 -2.23 9.61
C LEU A 333 1.17 -3.67 9.46
N GLY A 334 1.42 -4.15 8.23
CA GLY A 334 2.02 -5.46 7.98
C GLY A 334 3.37 -5.63 8.68
N LEU A 335 4.21 -4.58 8.70
CA LEU A 335 5.47 -4.58 9.46
C LEU A 335 5.23 -4.65 10.98
N LEU A 336 4.28 -3.88 11.53
CA LEU A 336 3.97 -3.89 12.97
C LEU A 336 3.49 -5.26 13.45
N VAL A 337 2.63 -5.92 12.65
CA VAL A 337 2.09 -7.25 12.99
C VAL A 337 3.18 -8.32 12.96
N SER A 338 4.19 -8.20 12.09
CA SER A 338 5.24 -9.21 11.91
C SER A 338 6.39 -9.11 12.91
N GLN A 339 6.48 -8.07 13.74
CA GLN A 339 7.56 -7.88 14.72
C GLN A 339 7.45 -8.84 15.91
N GLN A 340 8.59 -9.10 16.55
CA GLN A 340 8.62 -9.88 17.80
C GLN A 340 8.00 -9.09 18.97
N ILE A 341 7.63 -9.79 20.04
CA ILE A 341 7.27 -9.15 21.32
C ILE A 341 8.57 -8.60 21.93
N ASP A 342 8.53 -7.36 22.38
CA ASP A 342 9.67 -6.70 23.04
C ASP A 342 9.99 -7.33 24.39
#